data_9d2df7344754fa714d86def8ab12678b
#
_entry.id   9d2df7344754fa714d86def8ab12678b
#
_cell.length_a   1.000
_cell.length_b   1.000
_cell.length_c   1.000
_cell.angle_alpha   90.00
_cell.angle_beta   90.00
_cell.angle_gamma   90.00
#
_symmetry.space_group_name_H-M   'P 1'
#
loop_
_entity.id
_entity.type
_entity.pdbx_description
1 polymer ?
#
loop_
_entity_poly.entity_id
_entity_poly.type
_entity_poly.pdbx_seq_one_letter_code
_entity_poly.pdbx_strand_id
1 'polypeptide(L)'
;SLEAGQVVRLERLHTMADGIALKSPSALTLAHVQAYVDDVVLVGEEEISQALLLLLERAKAVVEPSGATALAAVLAGKVGGSGPVVALLSGGNVDPLLLTKVIDHGLSSAGRYVALRVVVDDTPGNLAALTAEVARLGLNVLSVEHHRSGMDLDLDKVEIRLTLETRNAIHSGE
;
A
#
# COMPACT_ATOMS: atom_id res chain seq x y z
N SER A 1 21.11 -12.63 10.11
CA SER A 1 22.15 -13.63 9.77
C SER A 1 23.46 -12.98 9.34
N LEU A 2 23.42 -11.95 8.48
CA LEU A 2 24.64 -11.25 8.03
C LEU A 2 25.40 -10.64 9.20
N GLU A 3 24.75 -9.83 10.03
CA GLU A 3 25.37 -9.19 11.21
C GLU A 3 25.92 -10.22 12.22
N ALA A 4 25.20 -11.36 12.36
CA ALA A 4 25.61 -12.42 13.26
C ALA A 4 26.72 -13.33 12.70
N GLY A 5 27.08 -13.21 11.43
CA GLY A 5 28.03 -14.07 10.74
C GLY A 5 27.63 -15.54 10.62
N GLN A 6 26.40 -15.89 10.98
CA GLN A 6 25.90 -17.27 11.00
C GLN A 6 24.40 -17.31 10.67
N VAL A 7 23.88 -18.48 10.30
CA VAL A 7 22.46 -18.68 10.03
C VAL A 7 21.64 -18.40 11.30
N VAL A 8 20.74 -17.44 11.22
CA VAL A 8 19.78 -17.10 12.28
C VAL A 8 18.37 -17.34 11.74
N ARG A 9 17.54 -18.04 12.51
CA ARG A 9 16.16 -18.34 12.19
C ARG A 9 15.23 -17.34 12.89
N LEU A 10 14.32 -16.74 12.11
CA LEU A 10 13.25 -15.88 12.64
C LEU A 10 12.07 -16.74 13.12
N GLU A 11 11.45 -16.33 14.21
CA GLU A 11 10.27 -17.03 14.74
C GLU A 11 9.02 -16.71 13.90
N ARG A 12 8.86 -15.47 13.51
CA ARG A 12 7.70 -14.99 12.75
C ARG A 12 8.17 -14.17 11.56
N LEU A 13 7.41 -14.26 10.48
CA LEU A 13 7.49 -13.41 9.30
C LEU A 13 6.08 -12.97 8.94
N HIS A 14 5.95 -11.69 8.60
CA HIS A 14 4.72 -11.12 8.08
C HIS A 14 5.10 -10.11 7.01
N THR A 15 4.83 -10.44 5.76
CA THR A 15 5.10 -9.59 4.60
C THR A 15 4.24 -10.02 3.42
N MET A 16 3.89 -9.07 2.55
CA MET A 16 3.27 -9.36 1.26
C MET A 16 4.27 -9.98 0.27
N ALA A 17 5.58 -9.81 0.48
CA ALA A 17 6.64 -10.36 -0.36
C ALA A 17 6.92 -11.83 0.00
N ASP A 18 5.92 -12.69 -0.17
CA ASP A 18 5.92 -14.10 0.22
C ASP A 18 6.99 -14.92 -0.50
N GLY A 19 7.30 -14.60 -1.76
CA GLY A 19 8.35 -15.26 -2.55
C GLY A 19 9.76 -15.15 -1.94
N ILE A 20 10.01 -14.17 -1.07
CA ILE A 20 11.26 -14.02 -0.33
C ILE A 20 11.09 -14.21 1.18
N ALA A 21 9.90 -14.60 1.65
CA ALA A 21 9.56 -14.75 3.06
C ALA A 21 10.12 -16.05 3.65
N LEU A 22 11.43 -16.21 3.66
CA LEU A 22 12.12 -17.36 4.26
C LEU A 22 12.58 -17.05 5.68
N LYS A 23 12.29 -17.95 6.61
CA LYS A 23 12.64 -17.76 8.03
C LYS A 23 14.14 -17.76 8.30
N SER A 24 14.93 -18.34 7.41
CA SER A 24 16.40 -18.37 7.51
C SER A 24 17.01 -18.64 6.13
N PRO A 25 18.17 -18.08 5.83
CA PRO A 25 18.95 -18.51 4.67
C PRO A 25 19.50 -19.92 4.88
N SER A 26 19.91 -20.61 3.82
CA SER A 26 20.78 -21.76 3.93
C SER A 26 22.23 -21.30 4.20
N ALA A 27 23.07 -22.20 4.71
CA ALA A 27 24.50 -21.89 4.90
C ALA A 27 25.17 -21.52 3.57
N LEU A 28 24.79 -22.18 2.48
CA LEU A 28 25.33 -21.92 1.14
C LEU A 28 24.93 -20.53 0.64
N THR A 29 23.67 -20.16 0.72
CA THR A 29 23.21 -18.82 0.28
C THR A 29 23.80 -17.72 1.14
N LEU A 30 23.93 -17.91 2.45
CA LEU A 30 24.57 -16.95 3.33
C LEU A 30 26.03 -16.72 2.94
N ALA A 31 26.79 -17.80 2.68
CA ALA A 31 28.19 -17.69 2.25
C ALA A 31 28.33 -16.95 0.92
N HIS A 32 27.41 -17.17 -0.06
CA HIS A 32 27.43 -16.44 -1.31
C HIS A 32 27.10 -14.96 -1.12
N VAL A 33 26.11 -14.61 -0.31
CA VAL A 33 25.79 -13.21 -0.01
C VAL A 33 26.97 -12.53 0.65
N GLN A 34 27.63 -13.16 1.62
CA GLN A 34 28.83 -12.62 2.28
C GLN A 34 30.01 -12.42 1.32
N ALA A 35 30.13 -13.24 0.29
CA ALA A 35 31.26 -13.19 -0.65
C ALA A 35 31.05 -12.21 -1.82
N TYR A 36 29.81 -11.98 -2.26
CA TYR A 36 29.52 -11.31 -3.53
C TYR A 36 28.55 -10.13 -3.43
N VAL A 37 27.93 -9.86 -2.29
CA VAL A 37 26.98 -8.78 -2.10
C VAL A 37 27.63 -7.70 -1.26
N ASP A 38 27.68 -6.48 -1.78
CA ASP A 38 28.29 -5.34 -1.12
C ASP A 38 27.45 -4.84 0.05
N ASP A 39 26.11 -4.81 -0.12
CA ASP A 39 25.21 -4.33 0.92
C ASP A 39 23.80 -4.97 0.79
N VAL A 40 23.03 -4.96 1.89
CA VAL A 40 21.65 -5.41 1.96
C VAL A 40 20.79 -4.35 2.63
N VAL A 41 19.89 -3.76 1.88
CA VAL A 41 18.96 -2.75 2.37
C VAL A 41 17.58 -3.35 2.62
N LEU A 42 16.86 -2.80 3.58
CA LEU A 42 15.51 -3.25 3.94
C LEU A 42 14.47 -2.30 3.34
N VAL A 43 13.41 -2.88 2.80
CA VAL A 43 12.22 -2.15 2.32
C VAL A 43 10.99 -2.58 3.09
N GLY A 44 10.08 -1.63 3.33
CA GLY A 44 8.81 -1.86 4.01
C GLY A 44 7.68 -2.19 3.02
N GLU A 45 6.56 -2.64 3.56
CA GLU A 45 5.34 -2.97 2.80
C GLU A 45 4.83 -1.78 1.96
N GLU A 46 4.88 -0.57 2.53
CA GLU A 46 4.48 0.66 1.85
C GLU A 46 5.34 0.96 0.63
N GLU A 47 6.67 0.82 0.77
CA GLU A 47 7.63 1.06 -0.32
C GLU A 47 7.43 0.04 -1.45
N ILE A 48 7.13 -1.21 -1.11
CA ILE A 48 6.81 -2.27 -2.08
C ILE A 48 5.50 -1.95 -2.80
N SER A 49 4.46 -1.54 -2.08
CA SER A 49 3.16 -1.16 -2.65
C SER A 49 3.28 -0.01 -3.65
N GLN A 50 4.06 1.01 -3.31
CA GLN A 50 4.33 2.15 -4.20
C GLN A 50 5.09 1.73 -5.47
N ALA A 51 6.07 0.84 -5.33
CA ALA A 51 6.81 0.30 -6.47
C ALA A 51 5.90 -0.52 -7.41
N LEU A 52 5.02 -1.36 -6.84
CA LEU A 52 4.06 -2.14 -7.62
C LEU A 52 3.08 -1.25 -8.38
N LEU A 53 2.54 -0.22 -7.72
CA LEU A 53 1.64 0.73 -8.35
C LEU A 53 2.33 1.48 -9.49
N LEU A 54 3.56 1.94 -9.28
CA LEU A 54 4.35 2.62 -10.32
C LEU A 54 4.60 1.71 -11.53
N LEU A 55 4.97 0.44 -11.30
CA LEU A 55 5.17 -0.54 -12.36
C LEU A 55 3.89 -0.74 -13.18
N LEU A 56 2.76 -0.88 -12.50
CA LEU A 56 1.46 -1.05 -13.13
C LEU A 56 1.06 0.21 -13.93
N GLU A 57 1.19 1.40 -13.34
CA GLU A 57 0.75 2.66 -13.95
C GLU A 57 1.66 3.14 -15.07
N ARG A 58 2.98 3.02 -14.91
CA ARG A 58 3.96 3.61 -15.82
C ARG A 58 4.56 2.60 -16.79
N ALA A 59 4.99 1.46 -16.29
CA ALA A 59 5.63 0.44 -17.08
C ALA A 59 4.64 -0.57 -17.70
N LYS A 60 3.36 -0.59 -17.25
CA LYS A 60 2.35 -1.60 -17.63
C LYS A 60 2.83 -3.02 -17.36
N ALA A 61 3.64 -3.17 -16.32
CA ALA A 61 4.23 -4.44 -15.91
C ALA A 61 3.54 -4.95 -14.64
N VAL A 62 3.13 -6.21 -14.68
CA VAL A 62 2.61 -6.92 -13.50
C VAL A 62 3.76 -7.72 -12.90
N VAL A 63 4.14 -7.35 -11.69
CA VAL A 63 5.25 -7.96 -10.93
C VAL A 63 4.72 -8.37 -9.57
N GLU A 64 5.20 -9.49 -9.03
CA GLU A 64 4.86 -9.87 -7.66
C GLU A 64 5.60 -9.02 -6.62
N PRO A 65 5.11 -8.90 -5.38
CA PRO A 65 5.74 -8.05 -4.36
C PRO A 65 7.22 -8.35 -4.14
N SER A 66 7.58 -9.62 -4.11
CA SER A 66 8.99 -10.06 -3.97
C SER A 66 9.87 -9.57 -5.11
N GLY A 67 9.34 -9.56 -6.34
CA GLY A 67 10.03 -9.09 -7.53
C GLY A 67 10.16 -7.57 -7.62
N ALA A 68 9.36 -6.81 -6.87
CA ALA A 68 9.37 -5.34 -6.88
C ALA A 68 10.31 -4.74 -5.83
N THR A 69 10.88 -5.53 -4.92
CA THR A 69 11.69 -5.05 -3.78
C THR A 69 12.90 -4.23 -4.21
N ALA A 70 13.56 -4.61 -5.31
CA ALA A 70 14.70 -3.85 -5.83
C ALA A 70 14.29 -2.44 -6.28
N LEU A 71 13.17 -2.31 -7.01
CA LEU A 71 12.64 -1.01 -7.40
C LEU A 71 12.18 -0.21 -6.19
N ALA A 72 11.55 -0.85 -5.19
CA ALA A 72 11.15 -0.21 -3.95
C ALA A 72 12.35 0.46 -3.23
N ALA A 73 13.48 -0.24 -3.15
CA ALA A 73 14.71 0.31 -2.56
C ALA A 73 15.25 1.53 -3.33
N VAL A 74 15.19 1.50 -4.66
CA VAL A 74 15.59 2.63 -5.52
C VAL A 74 14.67 3.83 -5.31
N LEU A 75 13.35 3.64 -5.33
CA LEU A 75 12.36 4.71 -5.14
C LEU A 75 12.46 5.34 -3.75
N ALA A 76 12.75 4.53 -2.73
CA ALA A 76 12.94 4.99 -1.36
C ALA A 76 14.30 5.67 -1.11
N GLY A 77 15.15 5.81 -2.14
CA GLY A 77 16.46 6.43 -2.02
C GLY A 77 17.46 5.65 -1.16
N LYS A 78 17.24 4.35 -0.98
CA LYS A 78 18.09 3.48 -0.15
C LYS A 78 19.30 2.92 -0.89
N VAL A 79 19.35 3.11 -2.20
CA VAL A 79 20.46 2.68 -3.06
C VAL A 79 21.33 3.88 -3.36
N GLY A 80 22.58 3.84 -2.90
CA GLY A 80 23.58 4.87 -3.15
C GLY A 80 24.30 4.66 -4.50
N GLY A 81 25.10 5.67 -4.88
CA GLY A 81 25.96 5.57 -6.05
C GLY A 81 25.76 6.70 -7.08
N SER A 82 26.76 6.93 -7.92
CA SER A 82 26.75 7.95 -8.99
C SER A 82 26.81 7.25 -10.35
N GLY A 83 25.75 6.66 -10.80
CA GLY A 83 25.76 5.96 -12.10
C GLY A 83 24.41 5.34 -12.42
N PRO A 84 24.30 4.63 -13.55
CA PRO A 84 23.08 3.90 -13.88
C PRO A 84 22.78 2.85 -12.83
N VAL A 85 21.52 2.81 -12.36
CA VAL A 85 21.02 1.77 -11.44
C VAL A 85 20.17 0.78 -12.25
N VAL A 86 20.43 -0.51 -12.08
CA VAL A 86 19.63 -1.57 -12.68
C VAL A 86 18.86 -2.26 -11.56
N ALA A 87 17.54 -2.09 -11.54
CA ALA A 87 16.64 -2.82 -10.65
C ALA A 87 16.15 -4.09 -11.37
N LEU A 88 16.49 -5.25 -10.84
CA LEU A 88 16.00 -6.51 -11.39
C LEU A 88 14.56 -6.73 -10.92
N LEU A 89 13.63 -6.85 -11.86
CA LEU A 89 12.24 -7.25 -11.61
C LEU A 89 12.14 -8.76 -11.83
N SER A 90 11.94 -9.50 -10.76
CA SER A 90 11.86 -10.96 -10.79
C SER A 90 10.48 -11.43 -10.31
N GLY A 91 9.89 -12.34 -11.11
CA GLY A 91 8.61 -12.94 -10.77
C GLY A 91 7.38 -12.07 -11.08
N GLY A 92 6.33 -12.73 -11.54
CA GLY A 92 5.04 -12.13 -11.88
C GLY A 92 3.86 -12.99 -11.41
N ASN A 93 4.12 -13.98 -10.55
CA ASN A 93 3.08 -14.85 -10.01
C ASN A 93 2.37 -14.18 -8.82
N VAL A 94 1.59 -13.14 -9.12
CA VAL A 94 0.85 -12.41 -8.10
C VAL A 94 -0.60 -12.90 -8.03
N ASP A 95 -1.09 -13.11 -6.81
CA ASP A 95 -2.50 -13.37 -6.57
C ASP A 95 -3.34 -12.13 -6.96
N PRO A 96 -4.37 -12.26 -7.81
CA PRO A 96 -5.25 -11.15 -8.17
C PRO A 96 -5.89 -10.44 -6.99
N LEU A 97 -6.23 -11.15 -5.92
CA LEU A 97 -6.77 -10.54 -4.69
C LEU A 97 -5.71 -9.70 -3.95
N LEU A 98 -4.45 -10.15 -3.95
CA LEU A 98 -3.35 -9.37 -3.41
C LEU A 98 -3.11 -8.12 -4.26
N LEU A 99 -3.14 -8.26 -5.59
CA LEU A 99 -2.99 -7.13 -6.51
C LEU A 99 -4.07 -6.06 -6.28
N THR A 100 -5.33 -6.47 -6.11
CA THR A 100 -6.43 -5.56 -5.77
C THR A 100 -6.12 -4.78 -4.49
N LYS A 101 -5.71 -5.46 -3.42
CA LYS A 101 -5.35 -4.80 -2.15
C LYS A 101 -4.19 -3.82 -2.29
N VAL A 102 -3.18 -4.17 -3.08
CA VAL A 102 -2.02 -3.30 -3.35
C VAL A 102 -2.45 -2.06 -4.12
N ILE A 103 -3.30 -2.22 -5.13
CA ILE A 103 -3.83 -1.09 -5.91
C ILE A 103 -4.65 -0.17 -5.00
N ASP A 104 -5.59 -0.70 -4.23
CA ASP A 104 -6.43 0.08 -3.32
C ASP A 104 -5.58 0.84 -2.29
N HIS A 105 -4.61 0.16 -1.68
CA HIS A 105 -3.69 0.76 -0.73
C HIS A 105 -2.83 1.86 -1.37
N GLY A 106 -2.25 1.59 -2.53
CA GLY A 106 -1.42 2.55 -3.25
C GLY A 106 -2.21 3.78 -3.73
N LEU A 107 -3.44 3.59 -4.21
CA LEU A 107 -4.32 4.70 -4.59
C LEU A 107 -4.74 5.54 -3.38
N SER A 108 -4.97 4.90 -2.23
CA SER A 108 -5.25 5.60 -0.98
C SER A 108 -4.06 6.44 -0.53
N SER A 109 -2.86 5.85 -0.51
CA SER A 109 -1.60 6.54 -0.14
C SER A 109 -1.24 7.67 -1.11
N ALA A 110 -1.63 7.55 -2.38
CA ALA A 110 -1.46 8.61 -3.39
C ALA A 110 -2.52 9.72 -3.28
N GLY A 111 -3.43 9.66 -2.30
CA GLY A 111 -4.52 10.62 -2.13
C GLY A 111 -5.55 10.58 -3.26
N ARG A 112 -5.71 9.40 -3.90
CA ARG A 112 -6.74 9.17 -4.92
C ARG A 112 -8.09 8.78 -4.31
N TYR A 113 -8.09 8.40 -3.03
CA TYR A 113 -9.28 8.12 -2.25
C TYR A 113 -9.25 8.90 -0.95
N VAL A 114 -10.41 9.38 -0.53
CA VAL A 114 -10.62 9.93 0.80
C VAL A 114 -11.79 9.20 1.46
N ALA A 115 -11.60 8.79 2.70
CA ALA A 115 -12.64 8.22 3.53
C ALA A 115 -13.12 9.28 4.51
N LEU A 116 -14.39 9.64 4.44
CA LEU A 116 -15.03 10.58 5.33
C LEU A 116 -15.94 9.84 6.30
N ARG A 117 -15.93 10.26 7.55
CA ARG A 117 -16.87 9.85 8.58
C ARG A 117 -17.62 11.10 9.06
N VAL A 118 -18.90 11.15 8.80
CA VAL A 118 -19.75 12.30 9.14
C VAL A 118 -20.87 11.84 10.07
N VAL A 119 -21.04 12.51 11.20
CA VAL A 119 -22.14 12.28 12.13
C VAL A 119 -23.14 13.40 11.96
N VAL A 120 -24.38 13.06 11.65
CA VAL A 120 -25.48 14.01 11.42
C VAL A 120 -26.73 13.58 12.18
N ASP A 121 -27.73 14.46 12.30
CA ASP A 121 -29.02 14.13 12.87
C ASP A 121 -29.72 13.06 12.02
N ASP A 122 -30.40 12.09 12.65
CA ASP A 122 -31.18 11.06 11.92
C ASP A 122 -32.51 11.63 11.45
N THR A 123 -32.43 12.56 10.50
CA THR A 123 -33.60 13.23 9.88
C THR A 123 -33.58 13.07 8.36
N PRO A 124 -34.77 12.99 7.73
CA PRO A 124 -34.87 12.93 6.28
C PRO A 124 -34.20 14.12 5.62
N GLY A 125 -33.40 13.87 4.57
CA GLY A 125 -32.71 14.87 3.77
C GLY A 125 -31.23 15.07 4.08
N ASN A 126 -30.71 14.69 5.24
CA ASN A 126 -29.30 14.89 5.60
C ASN A 126 -28.32 14.13 4.69
N LEU A 127 -28.63 12.89 4.34
CA LEU A 127 -27.83 12.16 3.35
C LEU A 127 -27.87 12.83 1.98
N ALA A 128 -29.03 13.32 1.57
CA ALA A 128 -29.17 14.01 0.29
C ALA A 128 -28.38 15.32 0.26
N ALA A 129 -28.40 16.09 1.35
CA ALA A 129 -27.62 17.34 1.48
C ALA A 129 -26.10 17.03 1.44
N LEU A 130 -25.64 16.00 2.14
CA LEU A 130 -24.24 15.58 2.14
C LEU A 130 -23.77 15.16 0.73
N THR A 131 -24.55 14.33 0.04
CA THR A 131 -24.21 13.89 -1.31
C THR A 131 -24.30 15.01 -2.35
N ALA A 132 -25.18 16.00 -2.16
CA ALA A 132 -25.22 17.20 -2.99
C ALA A 132 -23.96 18.05 -2.84
N GLU A 133 -23.42 18.16 -1.62
CA GLU A 133 -22.16 18.87 -1.38
C GLU A 133 -20.97 18.14 -2.02
N VAL A 134 -20.92 16.82 -1.90
CA VAL A 134 -19.91 16.00 -2.61
C VAL A 134 -19.96 16.22 -4.12
N ALA A 135 -21.16 16.25 -4.69
CA ALA A 135 -21.35 16.51 -6.11
C ALA A 135 -20.92 17.94 -6.51
N ARG A 136 -21.17 18.95 -5.65
CA ARG A 136 -20.73 20.33 -5.87
C ARG A 136 -19.21 20.45 -5.94
N LEU A 137 -18.49 19.64 -5.15
CA LEU A 137 -17.03 19.55 -5.17
C LEU A 137 -16.48 18.74 -6.36
N GLY A 138 -17.35 18.15 -7.17
CA GLY A 138 -16.94 17.35 -8.33
C GLY A 138 -16.29 16.03 -7.99
N LEU A 139 -16.64 15.45 -6.84
CA LEU A 139 -16.13 14.17 -6.35
C LEU A 139 -17.05 13.02 -6.73
N ASN A 140 -16.48 11.89 -7.15
CA ASN A 140 -17.23 10.67 -7.34
C ASN A 140 -17.34 9.89 -6.02
N VAL A 141 -18.54 9.34 -5.78
CA VAL A 141 -18.80 8.48 -4.62
C VAL A 141 -18.53 7.03 -5.01
N LEU A 142 -17.60 6.38 -4.32
CA LEU A 142 -17.27 4.97 -4.49
C LEU A 142 -18.11 4.07 -3.58
N SER A 143 -18.32 4.49 -2.33
CA SER A 143 -19.20 3.80 -1.39
C SER A 143 -19.88 4.76 -0.43
N VAL A 144 -21.08 4.39 0.00
CA VAL A 144 -21.83 5.05 1.07
C VAL A 144 -22.30 3.98 2.04
N GLU A 145 -21.94 4.15 3.30
CA GLU A 145 -22.44 3.33 4.40
C GLU A 145 -23.21 4.22 5.37
N HIS A 146 -24.40 3.80 5.77
CA HIS A 146 -25.28 4.56 6.64
C HIS A 146 -25.60 3.76 7.89
N HIS A 147 -25.01 4.14 9.00
CA HIS A 147 -25.12 3.40 10.27
C HIS A 147 -25.97 4.18 11.28
N ARG A 148 -27.09 3.57 11.69
CA ARG A 148 -28.03 4.11 12.70
C ARG A 148 -27.78 3.61 14.12
N SER A 149 -26.84 2.67 14.28
CA SER A 149 -26.52 2.11 15.59
C SER A 149 -25.02 1.91 15.70
N GLY A 150 -24.48 2.26 16.86
CA GLY A 150 -23.08 2.09 17.22
C GLY A 150 -22.87 2.50 18.66
N MET A 151 -21.85 1.99 19.32
CA MET A 151 -21.59 2.26 20.76
C MET A 151 -21.28 3.74 21.06
N ASP A 152 -20.91 4.52 20.03
CA ASP A 152 -20.47 5.92 20.19
C ASP A 152 -21.44 6.93 19.53
N LEU A 153 -22.68 6.53 19.19
CA LEU A 153 -23.67 7.40 18.58
C LEU A 153 -24.81 7.72 19.58
N ASP A 154 -25.18 8.98 19.65
CA ASP A 154 -26.38 9.41 20.34
C ASP A 154 -27.65 8.87 19.63
N LEU A 155 -28.75 8.76 20.37
CA LEU A 155 -30.01 8.15 19.88
C LEU A 155 -30.60 8.86 18.65
N ASP A 156 -30.32 10.14 18.48
CA ASP A 156 -30.83 10.99 17.42
C ASP A 156 -29.78 11.25 16.30
N LYS A 157 -28.66 10.52 16.32
CA LYS A 157 -27.56 10.66 15.36
C LYS A 157 -27.39 9.43 14.49
N VAL A 158 -26.85 9.66 13.32
CA VAL A 158 -26.46 8.64 12.35
C VAL A 158 -25.07 8.94 11.83
N GLU A 159 -24.30 7.89 11.65
CA GLU A 159 -22.99 7.95 11.02
C GLU A 159 -23.12 7.61 9.54
N ILE A 160 -22.58 8.47 8.71
CA ILE A 160 -22.44 8.25 7.27
C ILE A 160 -20.94 8.15 6.97
N ARG A 161 -20.54 7.01 6.40
CA ARG A 161 -19.19 6.81 5.87
C ARG A 161 -19.25 6.91 4.36
N LEU A 162 -18.40 7.75 3.81
CA LEU A 162 -18.24 7.93 2.36
C LEU A 162 -16.82 7.58 1.98
N THR A 163 -16.66 6.78 0.93
CA THR A 163 -15.38 6.69 0.22
C THR A 163 -15.53 7.45 -1.10
N LEU A 164 -14.70 8.45 -1.28
CA LEU A 164 -14.76 9.38 -2.40
C LEU A 164 -13.49 9.25 -3.25
N GLU A 165 -13.67 9.30 -4.57
CA GLU A 165 -12.55 9.40 -5.50
C GLU A 165 -12.08 10.85 -5.59
N THR A 166 -10.76 11.06 -5.45
CA THR A 166 -10.10 12.35 -5.61
C THR A 166 -9.08 12.30 -6.75
N ARG A 167 -8.66 13.46 -7.25
CA ARG A 167 -7.67 13.53 -8.34
C ARG A 167 -6.24 13.35 -7.83
N ASN A 168 -5.95 13.84 -6.63
CA ASN A 168 -4.66 13.78 -5.96
C ASN A 168 -4.80 14.24 -4.49
N ALA A 169 -3.70 14.19 -3.74
CA ALA A 169 -3.68 14.58 -2.34
C ALA A 169 -4.07 16.06 -2.08
N ILE A 170 -3.87 16.97 -3.03
CA ILE A 170 -4.29 18.37 -2.89
C ILE A 170 -5.82 18.45 -2.93
N HIS A 171 -6.43 17.80 -3.90
CA HIS A 171 -7.90 17.76 -4.05
C HIS A 171 -8.60 17.01 -2.89
N SER A 172 -7.89 16.11 -2.19
CA SER A 172 -8.44 15.43 -1.01
C SER A 172 -8.38 16.30 0.25
N GLY A 173 -7.62 17.38 0.25
CA GLY A 173 -7.50 18.34 1.35
C GLY A 173 -8.44 19.56 1.24
N GLU A 174 -9.11 19.73 0.12
CA GLU A 174 -10.14 20.75 -0.10
C GLU A 174 -11.49 20.33 0.49
#